data_8254aebc23545708f503105fa7ec56b0
#
_entry.id   8254aebc23545708f503105fa7ec56b0
#
_cell.length_a   1.000
_cell.length_b   1.000
_cell.length_c   1.000
_cell.angle_alpha   90.00
_cell.angle_beta   90.00
_cell.angle_gamma   90.00
#
_symmetry.space_group_name_H-M   'P 1'
#
loop_
_entity.id
_entity.type
_entity.pdbx_description
1 polymer ?
#
loop_
_entity_poly.entity_id
_entity_poly.type
_entity_poly.pdbx_seq_one_letter_code
_entity_poly.pdbx_strand_id
1 'polypeptide(L)'
;MSQDTVSIAIPTGVLLDGARGLLASSGLAALSAEELGRQLLVEREEVRIIIVRPADVPAYVDHGAADLGIVGKDILWEAPGSHYELVDLRFGGCRLVLAVPNSSALDGPPTWPPLIRVATKYPRTANAWFEAHGQAVDIVRLHGSVELAPQVGLVDGIVDLTASGRTLRENGLRVTAVLGSSTARLIANQASLKTRTASVQSAVSRLREASNHAR
;
A
#
# COMPACT_ATOMS: atom_id res chain seq x y z
N MET A 1 18.82 -20.90 -14.22
CA MET A 1 18.70 -19.81 -13.22
C MET A 1 19.44 -20.28 -11.98
N SER A 2 20.41 -19.49 -11.44
CA SER A 2 21.08 -19.85 -10.21
C SER A 2 20.02 -19.97 -9.09
N GLN A 3 20.11 -21.01 -8.25
CA GLN A 3 19.21 -21.22 -7.10
C GLN A 3 19.37 -20.10 -6.04
N ASP A 4 20.32 -19.22 -6.17
CA ASP A 4 20.70 -18.20 -5.20
C ASP A 4 20.11 -16.80 -5.47
N THR A 5 19.62 -16.52 -6.70
CA THR A 5 19.08 -15.19 -7.06
C THR A 5 17.70 -14.96 -6.44
N VAL A 6 17.55 -13.96 -5.56
CA VAL A 6 16.28 -13.62 -4.91
C VAL A 6 15.48 -12.65 -5.78
N SER A 7 14.20 -12.98 -6.06
CA SER A 7 13.29 -12.11 -6.80
C SER A 7 12.49 -11.21 -5.86
N ILE A 8 12.50 -9.89 -6.11
CA ILE A 8 11.86 -8.88 -5.28
C ILE A 8 10.92 -8.05 -6.13
N ALA A 9 9.61 -8.10 -5.85
CA ALA A 9 8.63 -7.23 -6.47
C ALA A 9 8.61 -5.87 -5.76
N ILE A 10 8.74 -4.78 -6.54
CA ILE A 10 8.66 -3.41 -6.02
C ILE A 10 7.55 -2.63 -6.71
N PRO A 11 6.88 -1.71 -5.99
CA PRO A 11 5.75 -0.97 -6.53
C PRO A 11 6.22 0.23 -7.38
N THR A 12 5.50 0.52 -8.45
CA THR A 12 5.55 1.84 -9.12
C THR A 12 4.90 2.93 -8.25
N GLY A 13 5.06 4.20 -8.63
CA GLY A 13 4.39 5.33 -7.99
C GLY A 13 5.06 5.77 -6.69
N VAL A 14 4.25 6.17 -5.71
CA VAL A 14 4.71 6.90 -4.49
C VAL A 14 5.77 6.13 -3.68
N LEU A 15 5.72 4.81 -3.65
CA LEU A 15 6.67 4.00 -2.87
C LEU A 15 7.95 3.65 -3.65
N LEU A 16 8.03 3.94 -4.95
CA LEU A 16 9.15 3.52 -5.80
C LEU A 16 10.50 4.08 -5.33
N ASP A 17 10.55 5.38 -5.04
CA ASP A 17 11.80 6.03 -4.60
C ASP A 17 12.27 5.50 -3.24
N GLY A 18 11.34 5.29 -2.31
CA GLY A 18 11.65 4.66 -1.02
C GLY A 18 12.16 3.23 -1.17
N ALA A 19 11.52 2.43 -2.02
CA ALA A 19 11.96 1.06 -2.31
C ALA A 19 13.34 1.03 -2.97
N ARG A 20 13.60 1.93 -3.92
CA ARG A 20 14.92 2.11 -4.55
C ARG A 20 16.01 2.46 -3.54
N GLY A 21 15.73 3.46 -2.69
CA GLY A 21 16.65 3.87 -1.63
C GLY A 21 16.96 2.74 -0.65
N LEU A 22 15.95 1.97 -0.26
CA LEU A 22 16.10 0.81 0.61
C LEU A 22 16.96 -0.30 -0.03
N LEU A 23 16.73 -0.61 -1.30
CA LEU A 23 17.53 -1.60 -2.04
C LEU A 23 18.98 -1.17 -2.15
N ALA A 24 19.25 0.10 -2.41
CA ALA A 24 20.61 0.65 -2.47
C ALA A 24 21.30 0.61 -1.09
N SER A 25 20.64 1.08 -0.03
CA SER A 25 21.21 1.11 1.32
C SER A 25 21.39 -0.30 1.92
N SER A 26 20.59 -1.28 1.51
CA SER A 26 20.78 -2.69 1.88
C SER A 26 21.93 -3.36 1.10
N GLY A 27 22.50 -2.70 0.08
CA GLY A 27 23.51 -3.26 -0.80
C GLY A 27 23.01 -4.37 -1.74
N LEU A 28 21.66 -4.56 -1.86
CA LEU A 28 21.11 -5.59 -2.74
C LEU A 28 21.09 -5.16 -4.21
N ALA A 29 20.68 -3.91 -4.47
CA ALA A 29 20.69 -3.36 -5.84
C ALA A 29 20.72 -1.84 -5.82
N ALA A 30 21.61 -1.26 -6.63
CA ALA A 30 21.52 0.15 -7.01
C ALA A 30 20.75 0.24 -8.32
N LEU A 31 19.64 0.99 -8.32
CA LEU A 31 18.74 1.16 -9.47
C LEU A 31 18.77 2.64 -9.89
N SER A 32 19.09 2.91 -11.15
CA SER A 32 19.01 4.26 -11.70
C SER A 32 17.57 4.65 -12.04
N ALA A 33 17.27 5.95 -12.08
CA ALA A 33 15.96 6.44 -12.50
C ALA A 33 15.65 6.08 -13.97
N GLU A 34 16.68 6.00 -14.82
CA GLU A 34 16.54 5.64 -16.22
C GLU A 34 16.13 4.16 -16.40
N GLU A 35 16.73 3.25 -15.64
CA GLU A 35 16.36 1.84 -15.64
C GLU A 35 14.90 1.66 -15.22
N LEU A 36 14.49 2.31 -14.13
CA LEU A 36 13.12 2.24 -13.61
C LEU A 36 12.07 2.85 -14.53
N GLY A 37 12.46 3.79 -15.41
CA GLY A 37 11.57 4.40 -16.40
C GLY A 37 11.31 3.53 -17.64
N ARG A 38 12.18 2.55 -17.92
CA ARG A 38 12.17 1.77 -19.17
C ARG A 38 12.02 0.26 -18.97
N GLN A 39 12.43 -0.26 -17.81
CA GLN A 39 12.48 -1.70 -17.57
C GLN A 39 11.49 -2.10 -16.48
N LEU A 40 10.76 -3.17 -16.71
CA LEU A 40 9.90 -3.81 -15.70
C LEU A 40 10.60 -4.96 -14.98
N LEU A 41 11.77 -5.37 -15.48
CA LEU A 41 12.59 -6.41 -14.91
C LEU A 41 14.06 -5.96 -14.98
N VAL A 42 14.72 -5.95 -13.81
CA VAL A 42 16.15 -5.62 -13.69
C VAL A 42 16.86 -6.78 -13.00
N GLU A 43 17.88 -7.34 -13.65
CA GLU A 43 18.68 -8.44 -13.09
C GLU A 43 20.00 -7.93 -12.56
N ARG A 44 20.40 -8.43 -11.40
CA ARG A 44 21.69 -8.25 -10.74
C ARG A 44 22.23 -9.62 -10.32
N GLU A 45 23.45 -9.66 -9.85
CA GLU A 45 24.10 -10.92 -9.48
C GLU A 45 23.29 -11.72 -8.44
N GLU A 46 22.86 -11.06 -7.37
CA GLU A 46 22.17 -11.70 -6.23
C GLU A 46 20.63 -11.54 -6.28
N VAL A 47 20.13 -10.56 -7.04
CA VAL A 47 18.70 -10.22 -7.01
C VAL A 47 18.12 -9.94 -8.40
N ARG A 48 16.86 -10.27 -8.55
CA ARG A 48 16.00 -9.89 -9.67
C ARG A 48 14.92 -8.95 -9.16
N ILE A 49 14.86 -7.74 -9.69
CA ILE A 49 13.84 -6.74 -9.32
C ILE A 49 12.72 -6.74 -10.35
N ILE A 50 11.50 -6.92 -9.89
CA ILE A 50 10.28 -6.94 -10.70
C ILE A 50 9.48 -5.68 -10.36
N ILE A 51 9.24 -4.80 -11.34
CA ILE A 51 8.58 -3.51 -11.14
C ILE A 51 7.14 -3.63 -11.61
N VAL A 52 6.19 -3.52 -10.68
CA VAL A 52 4.77 -3.75 -10.94
C VAL A 52 3.90 -2.66 -10.30
N ARG A 53 2.61 -2.63 -10.63
CA ARG A 53 1.65 -1.76 -9.93
C ARG A 53 1.55 -2.17 -8.47
N PRO A 54 1.34 -1.22 -7.53
CA PRO A 54 1.24 -1.54 -6.10
C PRO A 54 0.23 -2.65 -5.77
N ALA A 55 -0.94 -2.62 -6.41
CA ALA A 55 -2.00 -3.61 -6.20
C ALA A 55 -1.64 -5.03 -6.67
N ASP A 56 -0.66 -5.16 -7.57
CA ASP A 56 -0.26 -6.46 -8.14
C ASP A 56 0.86 -7.13 -7.34
N VAL A 57 1.61 -6.38 -6.51
CA VAL A 57 2.74 -6.92 -5.71
C VAL A 57 2.34 -8.16 -4.90
N PRO A 58 1.21 -8.18 -4.15
CA PRO A 58 0.80 -9.37 -3.41
C PRO A 58 0.62 -10.60 -4.29
N ALA A 59 0.01 -10.44 -5.48
CA ALA A 59 -0.21 -11.54 -6.40
C ALA A 59 1.10 -12.15 -6.92
N TYR A 60 2.11 -11.31 -7.24
CA TYR A 60 3.44 -11.79 -7.67
C TYR A 60 4.12 -12.60 -6.56
N VAL A 61 3.97 -12.18 -5.30
CA VAL A 61 4.52 -12.88 -4.15
C VAL A 61 3.73 -14.16 -3.85
N ASP A 62 2.41 -14.10 -3.80
CA ASP A 62 1.55 -15.25 -3.46
C ASP A 62 1.72 -16.40 -4.46
N HIS A 63 1.86 -16.09 -5.75
CA HIS A 63 2.05 -17.10 -6.79
C HIS A 63 3.52 -17.49 -7.04
N GLY A 64 4.47 -16.99 -6.24
CA GLY A 64 5.88 -17.37 -6.31
C GLY A 64 6.65 -16.80 -7.51
N ALA A 65 6.09 -15.80 -8.22
CA ALA A 65 6.81 -15.05 -9.25
C ALA A 65 7.87 -14.12 -8.62
N ALA A 66 7.64 -13.70 -7.38
CA ALA A 66 8.59 -13.01 -6.52
C ALA A 66 8.72 -13.73 -5.17
N ASP A 67 9.95 -13.82 -4.64
CA ASP A 67 10.23 -14.36 -3.30
C ASP A 67 9.83 -13.37 -2.22
N LEU A 68 10.09 -12.08 -2.48
CA LEU A 68 9.80 -10.95 -1.61
C LEU A 68 9.02 -9.87 -2.35
N GLY A 69 8.32 -9.01 -1.60
CA GLY A 69 7.63 -7.86 -2.16
C GLY A 69 7.64 -6.65 -1.23
N ILE A 70 7.76 -5.45 -1.80
CA ILE A 70 7.57 -4.19 -1.09
C ILE A 70 6.20 -3.63 -1.48
N VAL A 71 5.32 -3.40 -0.50
CA VAL A 71 3.93 -2.99 -0.76
C VAL A 71 3.41 -2.12 0.38
N GLY A 72 2.45 -1.24 0.10
CA GLY A 72 1.76 -0.47 1.15
C GLY A 72 0.87 -1.35 2.03
N LYS A 73 0.81 -1.07 3.32
CA LYS A 73 -0.09 -1.77 4.26
C LYS A 73 -1.55 -1.65 3.84
N ASP A 74 -1.93 -0.54 3.24
CA ASP A 74 -3.26 -0.28 2.68
C ASP A 74 -3.68 -1.31 1.62
N ILE A 75 -2.75 -1.73 0.76
CA ILE A 75 -3.00 -2.79 -0.22
C ILE A 75 -3.22 -4.14 0.48
N LEU A 76 -2.45 -4.44 1.53
CA LEU A 76 -2.60 -5.69 2.28
C LEU A 76 -3.94 -5.78 3.02
N TRP A 77 -4.52 -4.66 3.44
CA TRP A 77 -5.87 -4.64 4.01
C TRP A 77 -6.94 -5.07 3.00
N GLU A 78 -6.77 -4.70 1.72
CA GLU A 78 -7.72 -5.03 0.65
C GLU A 78 -7.46 -6.39 0.02
N ALA A 79 -6.21 -6.83 -0.04
CA ALA A 79 -5.78 -8.06 -0.70
C ALA A 79 -5.30 -9.10 0.32
N PRO A 80 -6.20 -9.84 0.97
CA PRO A 80 -5.80 -10.99 1.77
C PRO A 80 -5.14 -12.02 0.86
N GLY A 81 -4.00 -12.53 1.29
CA GLY A 81 -3.20 -13.49 0.54
C GLY A 81 -2.53 -14.51 1.43
N SER A 82 -1.71 -15.36 0.83
CA SER A 82 -0.94 -16.39 1.52
C SER A 82 0.48 -15.93 1.93
N HIS A 83 0.86 -14.70 1.58
CA HIS A 83 2.16 -14.12 1.93
C HIS A 83 2.30 -13.86 3.44
N TYR A 84 3.55 -13.86 3.91
CA TYR A 84 3.88 -13.39 5.25
C TYR A 84 4.30 -11.91 5.22
N GLU A 85 3.74 -11.09 6.10
CA GLU A 85 4.21 -9.74 6.37
C GLU A 85 5.37 -9.82 7.38
N LEU A 86 6.59 -9.43 6.98
CA LEU A 86 7.81 -9.67 7.76
C LEU A 86 8.33 -8.42 8.47
N VAL A 87 8.27 -7.25 7.81
CA VAL A 87 8.92 -6.03 8.30
C VAL A 87 8.07 -4.81 7.95
N ASP A 88 7.92 -3.89 8.91
CA ASP A 88 7.51 -2.52 8.65
C ASP A 88 8.74 -1.73 8.17
N LEU A 89 8.74 -1.29 6.92
CA LEU A 89 9.85 -0.57 6.30
C LEU A 89 9.88 0.92 6.64
N ARG A 90 8.84 1.44 7.31
CA ARG A 90 8.73 2.77 7.93
C ARG A 90 8.79 3.97 6.97
N PHE A 91 8.73 3.75 5.65
CA PHE A 91 8.60 4.83 4.68
C PHE A 91 7.22 4.82 3.99
N GLY A 92 6.93 5.88 3.21
CA GLY A 92 5.66 6.01 2.48
C GLY A 92 4.45 6.17 3.40
N GLY A 93 4.64 6.78 4.57
CA GLY A 93 3.59 6.95 5.58
C GLY A 93 2.38 7.73 5.05
N CYS A 94 1.18 7.16 5.21
CA CYS A 94 -0.10 7.79 4.90
C CYS A 94 -1.19 7.28 5.85
N ARG A 95 -2.35 7.92 5.80
CA ARG A 95 -3.52 7.53 6.59
C ARG A 95 -4.69 7.25 5.65
N LEU A 96 -5.43 6.19 5.90
CA LEU A 96 -6.73 5.98 5.33
C LEU A 96 -7.75 6.73 6.17
N VAL A 97 -8.47 7.65 5.56
CA VAL A 97 -9.36 8.57 6.28
C VAL A 97 -10.76 8.57 5.67
N LEU A 98 -11.76 8.82 6.48
CA LEU A 98 -13.07 9.25 6.04
C LEU A 98 -13.07 10.77 5.94
N ALA A 99 -13.45 11.29 4.79
CA ALA A 99 -13.56 12.72 4.55
C ALA A 99 -14.92 13.06 3.92
N VAL A 100 -15.48 14.19 4.32
CA VAL A 100 -16.77 14.70 3.86
C VAL A 100 -16.62 16.14 3.36
N PRO A 101 -17.57 16.67 2.55
CA PRO A 101 -17.58 18.08 2.17
C PRO A 101 -17.54 19.00 3.39
N ASN A 102 -16.85 20.14 3.29
CA ASN A 102 -16.79 21.13 4.38
C ASN A 102 -18.17 21.64 4.79
N SER A 103 -19.14 21.66 3.86
CA SER A 103 -20.54 22.04 4.08
C SER A 103 -21.39 20.93 4.71
N SER A 104 -20.86 19.70 4.82
CA SER A 104 -21.61 18.56 5.37
C SER A 104 -21.78 18.70 6.88
N ALA A 105 -22.95 18.31 7.39
CA ALA A 105 -23.22 18.20 8.83
C ALA A 105 -22.71 16.88 9.43
N LEU A 106 -22.06 16.01 8.63
CA LEU A 106 -21.55 14.72 9.06
C LEU A 106 -20.20 14.88 9.79
N ASP A 107 -20.22 14.83 11.12
CA ASP A 107 -19.03 14.96 11.97
C ASP A 107 -18.54 13.65 12.60
N GLY A 108 -19.23 12.55 12.31
CA GLY A 108 -18.92 11.22 12.86
C GLY A 108 -20.11 10.62 13.63
N PRO A 109 -20.02 9.33 14.01
CA PRO A 109 -21.03 8.72 14.86
C PRO A 109 -21.13 9.44 16.21
N PRO A 110 -22.29 9.57 16.84
CA PRO A 110 -23.60 9.02 16.47
C PRO A 110 -24.48 9.96 15.64
N THR A 111 -23.97 11.07 15.12
CA THR A 111 -24.77 12.10 14.44
C THR A 111 -25.05 11.76 12.95
N TRP A 112 -24.55 10.62 12.46
CA TRP A 112 -24.74 10.20 11.09
C TRP A 112 -26.14 9.68 10.81
N PRO A 113 -26.64 9.82 9.55
CA PRO A 113 -27.89 9.20 9.16
C PRO A 113 -27.79 7.67 9.24
N PRO A 114 -28.93 6.96 9.29
CA PRO A 114 -28.94 5.50 9.37
C PRO A 114 -28.13 4.80 8.27
N LEU A 115 -28.04 5.41 7.10
CA LEU A 115 -27.25 4.95 5.97
C LEU A 115 -26.43 6.11 5.42
N ILE A 116 -25.14 5.93 5.23
CA ILE A 116 -24.21 6.86 4.56
C ILE A 116 -23.70 6.23 3.27
N ARG A 117 -23.60 7.00 2.19
CA ARG A 117 -23.00 6.56 0.95
C ARG A 117 -21.56 7.08 0.83
N VAL A 118 -20.61 6.19 0.55
CA VAL A 118 -19.17 6.49 0.56
C VAL A 118 -18.48 5.95 -0.69
N ALA A 119 -17.70 6.80 -1.37
CA ALA A 119 -16.85 6.35 -2.47
C ALA A 119 -15.46 5.97 -1.98
N THR A 120 -14.90 4.88 -2.50
CA THR A 120 -13.56 4.43 -2.10
C THR A 120 -12.93 3.46 -3.09
N LYS A 121 -11.58 3.38 -3.05
CA LYS A 121 -10.77 2.29 -3.63
C LYS A 121 -10.58 1.13 -2.65
N TYR A 122 -10.96 1.31 -1.38
CA TYR A 122 -10.71 0.42 -0.24
C TYR A 122 -12.02 -0.13 0.35
N PRO A 123 -12.85 -0.84 -0.45
CA PRO A 123 -14.19 -1.24 -0.03
C PRO A 123 -14.19 -2.21 1.14
N ARG A 124 -13.22 -3.13 1.20
CA ARG A 124 -13.13 -4.11 2.29
C ARG A 124 -12.81 -3.43 3.62
N THR A 125 -11.79 -2.58 3.62
CA THR A 125 -11.36 -1.85 4.83
C THR A 125 -12.43 -0.87 5.29
N ALA A 126 -13.08 -0.17 4.35
CA ALA A 126 -14.18 0.74 4.65
C ALA A 126 -15.35 -0.02 5.29
N ASN A 127 -15.84 -1.11 4.67
CA ASN A 127 -16.93 -1.92 5.22
C ASN A 127 -16.62 -2.41 6.64
N ALA A 128 -15.43 -2.99 6.85
CA ALA A 128 -15.03 -3.47 8.17
C ALA A 128 -15.01 -2.36 9.23
N TRP A 129 -14.56 -1.16 8.85
CA TRP A 129 -14.55 -0.02 9.77
C TRP A 129 -15.96 0.45 10.12
N PHE A 130 -16.86 0.60 9.13
CA PHE A 130 -18.24 1.02 9.37
C PHE A 130 -19.02 -0.01 10.19
N GLU A 131 -18.82 -1.30 9.90
CA GLU A 131 -19.42 -2.40 10.66
C GLU A 131 -18.97 -2.37 12.15
N ALA A 132 -17.67 -2.16 12.40
CA ALA A 132 -17.13 -2.05 13.75
C ALA A 132 -17.70 -0.85 14.54
N HIS A 133 -18.21 0.18 13.85
CA HIS A 133 -18.86 1.36 14.45
C HIS A 133 -20.40 1.27 14.45
N GLY A 134 -20.99 0.14 14.04
CA GLY A 134 -22.43 -0.05 13.99
C GLY A 134 -23.14 0.84 12.97
N GLN A 135 -22.45 1.33 11.95
CA GLN A 135 -22.94 2.25 10.94
C GLN A 135 -23.19 1.53 9.62
N ALA A 136 -24.42 1.61 9.10
CA ALA A 136 -24.72 1.12 7.76
C ALA A 136 -24.07 2.03 6.68
N VAL A 137 -23.46 1.41 5.69
CA VAL A 137 -22.77 2.11 4.59
C VAL A 137 -23.13 1.51 3.24
N ASP A 138 -23.35 2.37 2.24
CA ASP A 138 -23.45 2.02 0.82
C ASP A 138 -22.12 2.40 0.15
N ILE A 139 -21.35 1.40 -0.29
CA ILE A 139 -20.00 1.61 -0.85
C ILE A 139 -20.06 1.71 -2.37
N VAL A 140 -19.72 2.89 -2.87
CA VAL A 140 -19.49 3.13 -4.31
C VAL A 140 -18.01 2.90 -4.60
N ARG A 141 -17.69 1.78 -5.25
CA ARG A 141 -16.31 1.47 -5.62
C ARG A 141 -15.84 2.32 -6.79
N LEU A 142 -14.81 3.13 -6.60
CA LEU A 142 -14.15 3.91 -7.64
C LEU A 142 -12.67 3.50 -7.75
N HIS A 143 -12.07 3.69 -8.94
CA HIS A 143 -10.67 3.37 -9.20
C HIS A 143 -9.74 4.59 -9.23
N GLY A 144 -10.30 5.81 -9.22
CA GLY A 144 -9.56 7.08 -9.23
C GLY A 144 -10.48 8.26 -9.00
N SER A 145 -9.91 9.45 -8.78
CA SER A 145 -10.61 10.74 -8.60
C SER A 145 -11.79 10.66 -7.62
N VAL A 146 -11.56 10.00 -6.50
CA VAL A 146 -12.60 9.74 -5.47
C VAL A 146 -13.10 11.05 -4.89
N GLU A 147 -12.22 12.07 -4.82
CA GLU A 147 -12.47 13.41 -4.28
C GLU A 147 -13.57 14.18 -5.04
N LEU A 148 -13.79 13.82 -6.31
CA LEU A 148 -14.84 14.44 -7.14
C LEU A 148 -16.24 13.92 -6.78
N ALA A 149 -16.36 12.71 -6.28
CA ALA A 149 -17.64 12.04 -6.08
C ALA A 149 -18.63 12.81 -5.19
N PRO A 150 -18.22 13.39 -4.04
CA PRO A 150 -19.13 14.22 -3.24
C PRO A 150 -19.54 15.53 -3.93
N GLN A 151 -18.63 16.13 -4.72
CA GLN A 151 -18.89 17.40 -5.39
C GLN A 151 -20.00 17.29 -6.45
N VAL A 152 -20.14 16.12 -7.07
CA VAL A 152 -21.20 15.84 -8.05
C VAL A 152 -22.43 15.17 -7.43
N GLY A 153 -22.50 15.06 -6.11
CA GLY A 153 -23.64 14.48 -5.40
C GLY A 153 -23.79 12.96 -5.53
N LEU A 154 -22.71 12.26 -5.92
CA LEU A 154 -22.74 10.80 -6.04
C LEU A 154 -22.76 10.12 -4.66
N VAL A 155 -22.05 10.68 -3.68
CA VAL A 155 -21.86 10.13 -2.33
C VAL A 155 -21.85 11.25 -1.28
N ASP A 156 -22.04 10.87 -0.01
CA ASP A 156 -21.99 11.78 1.14
C ASP A 156 -20.56 12.05 1.60
N GLY A 157 -19.64 11.11 1.37
CA GLY A 157 -18.24 11.18 1.78
C GLY A 157 -17.35 10.23 1.01
N ILE A 158 -16.07 10.25 1.32
CA ILE A 158 -15.08 9.35 0.71
C ILE A 158 -14.21 8.68 1.79
N VAL A 159 -13.75 7.47 1.49
CA VAL A 159 -12.64 6.85 2.22
C VAL A 159 -11.46 6.75 1.27
N ASP A 160 -10.38 7.49 1.56
CA ASP A 160 -9.19 7.50 0.71
C ASP A 160 -7.91 7.74 1.53
N LEU A 161 -6.76 7.47 0.89
CA LEU A 161 -5.45 7.72 1.48
C LEU A 161 -5.09 9.20 1.44
N THR A 162 -4.45 9.64 2.49
CA THR A 162 -3.85 10.98 2.55
C THR A 162 -2.55 10.97 3.34
N ALA A 163 -1.52 11.63 2.82
CA ALA A 163 -0.28 11.89 3.57
C ALA A 163 -0.39 13.22 4.32
N SER A 164 -0.60 14.32 3.60
CA SER A 164 -0.65 15.68 4.15
C SER A 164 -2.06 16.28 4.27
N GLY A 165 -3.05 15.65 3.68
CA GLY A 165 -4.42 16.17 3.56
C GLY A 165 -4.58 17.30 2.54
N ARG A 166 -3.54 17.63 1.75
CA ARG A 166 -3.56 18.75 0.82
C ARG A 166 -4.64 18.57 -0.25
N THR A 167 -4.68 17.42 -0.93
CA THR A 167 -5.67 17.11 -1.97
C THR A 167 -7.10 17.19 -1.45
N LEU A 168 -7.34 16.70 -0.23
CA LEU A 168 -8.66 16.80 0.40
C LEU A 168 -9.07 18.26 0.60
N ARG A 169 -8.19 19.09 1.17
CA ARG A 169 -8.49 20.52 1.39
C ARG A 169 -8.72 21.29 0.08
N GLU A 170 -7.90 21.02 -0.94
CA GLU A 170 -8.04 21.63 -2.27
C GLU A 170 -9.37 21.27 -2.95
N ASN A 171 -9.95 20.11 -2.59
CA ASN A 171 -11.25 19.65 -3.06
C ASN A 171 -12.41 19.95 -2.08
N GLY A 172 -12.20 20.82 -1.10
CA GLY A 172 -13.24 21.24 -0.17
C GLY A 172 -13.72 20.13 0.79
N LEU A 173 -12.85 19.16 1.08
CA LEU A 173 -13.13 18.05 1.98
C LEU A 173 -12.40 18.21 3.32
N ARG A 174 -13.04 17.79 4.40
CA ARG A 174 -12.46 17.67 5.73
C ARG A 174 -12.47 16.23 6.21
N VAL A 175 -11.44 15.86 6.97
CA VAL A 175 -11.34 14.54 7.60
C VAL A 175 -12.23 14.50 8.85
N THR A 176 -13.07 13.48 8.96
CA THR A 176 -13.93 13.22 10.12
C THR A 176 -13.51 12.00 10.92
N ALA A 177 -12.81 11.03 10.29
CA ALA A 177 -12.26 9.88 10.98
C ALA A 177 -10.98 9.37 10.31
N VAL A 178 -10.12 8.70 11.10
CA VAL A 178 -8.95 7.98 10.61
C VAL A 178 -9.24 6.49 10.76
N LEU A 179 -9.25 5.76 9.64
CA LEU A 179 -9.51 4.33 9.60
C LEU A 179 -8.26 3.51 9.91
N GLY A 180 -7.10 4.01 9.51
CA GLY A 180 -5.83 3.35 9.76
C GLY A 180 -4.62 4.14 9.24
N SER A 181 -3.43 3.71 9.64
CA SER A 181 -2.16 4.26 9.16
C SER A 181 -1.41 3.19 8.37
N SER A 182 -0.91 3.56 7.19
CA SER A 182 -0.18 2.69 6.29
C SER A 182 1.26 3.18 6.12
N THR A 183 2.18 2.23 6.08
CA THR A 183 3.58 2.40 5.67
C THR A 183 3.94 1.24 4.73
N ALA A 184 5.06 1.34 4.04
CA ALA A 184 5.57 0.24 3.23
C ALA A 184 5.91 -0.99 4.09
N ARG A 185 5.58 -2.18 3.58
CA ARG A 185 5.81 -3.48 4.22
C ARG A 185 6.65 -4.36 3.33
N LEU A 186 7.51 -5.17 3.94
CA LEU A 186 8.15 -6.29 3.28
C LEU A 186 7.29 -7.53 3.48
N ILE A 187 6.85 -8.12 2.38
CA ILE A 187 6.13 -9.41 2.37
C ILE A 187 6.97 -10.50 1.71
N ALA A 188 6.68 -11.74 2.04
CA ALA A 188 7.42 -12.90 1.52
C ALA A 188 6.48 -14.03 1.10
N ASN A 189 6.89 -14.74 0.05
CA ASN A 189 6.26 -15.99 -0.37
C ASN A 189 6.54 -17.09 0.68
N GLN A 190 5.50 -17.84 1.07
CA GLN A 190 5.62 -18.90 2.07
C GLN A 190 6.54 -20.05 1.66
N ALA A 191 6.47 -20.45 0.38
CA ALA A 191 7.31 -21.52 -0.14
C ALA A 191 8.78 -21.09 -0.23
N SER A 192 9.05 -19.88 -0.69
CA SER A 192 10.41 -19.34 -0.79
C SER A 192 11.12 -19.27 0.57
N LEU A 193 10.41 -18.91 1.64
CA LEU A 193 10.96 -18.91 3.00
C LEU A 193 11.38 -20.32 3.47
N LYS A 194 10.77 -21.39 2.95
CA LYS A 194 11.05 -22.77 3.31
C LYS A 194 12.11 -23.41 2.41
N THR A 195 12.07 -23.12 1.10
CA THR A 195 12.89 -23.81 0.10
C THR A 195 14.18 -23.08 -0.24
N ARG A 196 14.21 -21.75 -0.04
CA ARG A 196 15.34 -20.86 -0.37
C ARG A 196 15.79 -20.07 0.87
N THR A 197 15.82 -20.74 2.01
CA THR A 197 15.93 -20.15 3.33
C THR A 197 17.17 -19.23 3.48
N ALA A 198 18.35 -19.65 3.01
CA ALA A 198 19.59 -18.87 3.20
C ALA A 198 19.57 -17.54 2.43
N SER A 199 19.29 -17.57 1.13
CA SER A 199 19.31 -16.36 0.27
C SER A 199 18.18 -15.40 0.64
N VAL A 200 16.96 -15.92 0.85
CA VAL A 200 15.80 -15.10 1.22
C VAL A 200 15.97 -14.49 2.60
N GLN A 201 16.44 -15.23 3.60
CA GLN A 201 16.71 -14.70 4.95
C GLN A 201 17.82 -13.65 4.96
N SER A 202 18.90 -13.84 4.17
CA SER A 202 19.94 -12.85 4.00
C SER A 202 19.37 -11.54 3.45
N ALA A 203 18.59 -11.61 2.38
CA ALA A 203 17.94 -10.43 1.80
C ALA A 203 17.00 -9.74 2.80
N VAL A 204 16.17 -10.49 3.53
CA VAL A 204 15.26 -9.97 4.57
C VAL A 204 16.05 -9.25 5.68
N SER A 205 17.15 -9.84 6.16
CA SER A 205 17.97 -9.24 7.22
C SER A 205 18.58 -7.91 6.76
N ARG A 206 19.17 -7.88 5.56
CA ARG A 206 19.75 -6.66 4.96
C ARG A 206 18.71 -5.55 4.78
N LEU A 207 17.51 -5.88 4.28
CA LEU A 207 16.42 -4.91 4.12
C LEU A 207 15.90 -4.39 5.48
N ARG A 208 15.80 -5.25 6.48
CA ARG A 208 15.41 -4.88 7.84
C ARG A 208 16.44 -3.94 8.49
N GLU A 209 17.71 -4.25 8.39
CA GLU A 209 18.80 -3.40 8.90
C GLU A 209 18.80 -2.04 8.23
N ALA A 210 18.70 -2.00 6.88
CA ALA A 210 18.63 -0.77 6.12
C ALA A 210 17.41 0.09 6.52
N SER A 211 16.25 -0.54 6.77
CA SER A 211 15.03 0.18 7.20
C SER A 211 15.15 0.80 8.60
N ASN A 212 15.99 0.25 9.47
CA ASN A 212 16.24 0.80 10.80
C ASN A 212 17.20 2.01 10.80
N HIS A 213 18.06 2.12 9.78
CA HIS A 213 19.03 3.22 9.64
C HIS A 213 18.51 4.40 8.79
N ALA A 214 17.42 4.21 8.06
CA ALA A 214 16.75 5.26 7.27
C ALA A 214 15.90 6.19 8.16
N ARG A 215 16.55 6.87 9.14
CA ARG A 215 15.91 7.90 10.01
C ARG A 215 16.33 9.29 9.58
#